data_9d2036a830ccda596721445c4a4ccad0
#
_entry.id   9d2036a830ccda596721445c4a4ccad0
#
_cell.length_a   1.000
_cell.length_b   1.000
_cell.length_c   1.000
_cell.angle_alpha   90.00
_cell.angle_beta   90.00
_cell.angle_gamma   90.00
#
_symmetry.space_group_name_H-M   'P 1'
#
loop_
_entity.id
_entity.type
_entity.pdbx_description
1 polymer ?
#
loop_
_entity_poly.entity_id
_entity_poly.type
_entity_poly.pdbx_seq_one_letter_code
_entity_poly.pdbx_strand_id
1 'polypeptide(L)'
;MLHFEDFPAGKRFDFKPVEVKAEDVIAFAAEFDPQPMHLSHDGGKASILGGLAASGWHTSAMMMRMLCDSYIRETASEGSPGVDSMEWKRAVLAGDMLSGSCTVVEARVSRSRPGIGIVRLRAVVTNQRGETVAICDYANMIRCQTTGAVA
;
A
#
# COMPACT_ATOMS: atom_id res chain seq x y z
N MET A 1 6.30 -17.98 -8.77
CA MET A 1 6.85 -16.63 -8.48
C MET A 1 6.60 -15.76 -9.70
N LEU A 2 6.04 -14.56 -9.49
CA LEU A 2 5.79 -13.59 -10.57
C LEU A 2 7.07 -12.83 -10.92
N HIS A 3 7.27 -12.56 -12.20
CA HIS A 3 8.38 -11.79 -12.75
C HIS A 3 7.86 -10.56 -13.49
N PHE A 4 8.75 -9.71 -13.96
CA PHE A 4 8.40 -8.45 -14.63
C PHE A 4 7.38 -8.65 -15.78
N GLU A 5 7.54 -9.70 -16.54
CA GLU A 5 6.70 -10.04 -17.70
C GLU A 5 5.24 -10.35 -17.30
N ASP A 6 5.01 -10.65 -16.02
CA ASP A 6 3.67 -10.91 -15.49
C ASP A 6 2.91 -9.64 -15.09
N PHE A 7 3.48 -8.44 -15.34
CA PHE A 7 2.90 -7.15 -14.95
C PHE A 7 2.56 -6.26 -16.16
N PRO A 8 1.70 -6.70 -17.08
CA PRO A 8 1.27 -5.82 -18.17
C PRO A 8 0.42 -4.67 -17.64
N ALA A 9 0.48 -3.51 -18.31
CA ALA A 9 -0.39 -2.38 -18.00
C ALA A 9 -1.85 -2.79 -17.95
N GLY A 10 -2.58 -2.33 -16.95
CA GLY A 10 -3.97 -2.69 -16.69
C GLY A 10 -4.17 -3.92 -15.79
N LYS A 11 -3.14 -4.69 -15.50
CA LYS A 11 -3.26 -5.79 -14.55
C LYS A 11 -3.61 -5.27 -13.16
N ARG A 12 -4.59 -5.92 -12.53
CA ARG A 12 -5.13 -5.52 -11.23
C ARG A 12 -4.94 -6.64 -10.20
N PHE A 13 -4.65 -6.23 -8.97
CA PHE A 13 -4.59 -7.09 -7.80
C PHE A 13 -5.57 -6.56 -6.76
N ASP A 14 -6.53 -7.38 -6.34
CA ASP A 14 -7.50 -7.01 -5.32
C ASP A 14 -6.94 -7.29 -3.92
N PHE A 15 -7.23 -6.40 -2.97
CA PHE A 15 -6.82 -6.54 -1.60
C PHE A 15 -7.81 -7.40 -0.81
N LYS A 16 -7.31 -8.24 0.07
CA LYS A 16 -8.13 -8.87 1.10
C LYS A 16 -8.50 -7.82 2.15
N PRO A 17 -9.76 -7.81 2.64
CA PRO A 17 -10.17 -6.88 3.68
C PRO A 17 -9.32 -6.99 4.94
N VAL A 18 -9.00 -5.84 5.54
CA VAL A 18 -8.22 -5.73 6.78
C VAL A 18 -8.98 -4.86 7.77
N GLU A 19 -9.20 -5.38 8.98
CA GLU A 19 -9.79 -4.62 10.07
C GLU A 19 -8.78 -3.66 10.70
N VAL A 20 -9.21 -2.43 10.95
CA VAL A 20 -8.43 -1.41 11.66
C VAL A 20 -8.69 -1.55 13.15
N LYS A 21 -7.79 -2.20 13.87
CA LYS A 21 -7.94 -2.45 15.29
C LYS A 21 -7.46 -1.26 16.13
N ALA A 22 -8.27 -0.86 17.11
CA ALA A 22 -7.93 0.27 18.01
C ALA A 22 -6.57 0.08 18.70
N GLU A 23 -6.27 -1.13 19.17
CA GLU A 23 -5.01 -1.46 19.81
C GLU A 23 -3.79 -1.26 18.90
N ASP A 24 -3.92 -1.61 17.62
CA ASP A 24 -2.85 -1.43 16.63
C ASP A 24 -2.66 0.05 16.27
N VAL A 25 -3.76 0.81 16.16
CA VAL A 25 -3.73 2.26 15.92
C VAL A 25 -2.95 2.96 17.01
N ILE A 26 -3.26 2.64 18.28
CA ILE A 26 -2.60 3.25 19.45
C ILE A 26 -1.13 2.82 19.52
N ALA A 27 -0.84 1.53 19.33
CA ALA A 27 0.53 1.01 19.40
C ALA A 27 1.45 1.64 18.34
N PHE A 28 0.99 1.72 17.09
CA PHE A 28 1.76 2.39 16.04
C PHE A 28 2.01 3.87 16.37
N ALA A 29 0.97 4.58 16.79
CA ALA A 29 1.08 6.00 17.09
C ALA A 29 1.99 6.26 18.29
N ALA A 30 1.92 5.45 19.33
CA ALA A 30 2.78 5.60 20.51
C ALA A 30 4.27 5.50 20.14
N GLU A 31 4.60 4.71 19.12
CA GLU A 31 5.98 4.52 18.67
C GLU A 31 6.43 5.58 17.66
N PHE A 32 5.56 5.92 16.68
CA PHE A 32 5.98 6.67 15.49
C PHE A 32 5.27 8.01 15.28
N ASP A 33 4.07 8.21 15.86
CA ASP A 33 3.25 9.42 15.65
C ASP A 33 2.38 9.72 16.88
N PRO A 34 2.99 10.09 18.00
CA PRO A 34 2.29 10.22 19.29
C PRO A 34 1.47 11.51 19.40
N GLN A 35 0.49 11.68 18.51
CA GLN A 35 -0.47 12.78 18.55
C GLN A 35 -1.78 12.31 19.22
N PRO A 36 -2.47 13.19 19.98
CA PRO A 36 -3.64 12.81 20.77
C PRO A 36 -4.74 12.08 20.00
N MET A 37 -5.00 12.47 18.74
CA MET A 37 -6.05 11.85 17.90
C MET A 37 -5.76 10.41 17.51
N HIS A 38 -4.50 9.95 17.68
CA HIS A 38 -4.07 8.60 17.37
C HIS A 38 -3.83 7.75 18.62
N LEU A 39 -3.90 8.35 19.81
CA LEU A 39 -3.52 7.70 21.06
C LEU A 39 -4.70 7.29 21.95
N SER A 40 -5.88 7.89 21.76
CA SER A 40 -7.07 7.56 22.54
C SER A 40 -8.36 7.90 21.81
N HIS A 41 -9.46 7.27 22.22
CA HIS A 41 -10.79 7.62 21.72
C HIS A 41 -11.17 9.07 22.06
N ASP A 42 -10.86 9.54 23.26
CA ASP A 42 -11.16 10.92 23.68
C ASP A 42 -10.36 11.93 22.86
N GLY A 43 -9.07 11.66 22.65
CA GLY A 43 -8.22 12.50 21.78
C GLY A 43 -8.71 12.55 20.34
N GLY A 44 -9.17 11.43 19.81
CA GLY A 44 -9.75 11.33 18.46
C GLY A 44 -11.06 12.12 18.35
N LYS A 45 -11.96 11.96 19.31
CA LYS A 45 -13.26 12.69 19.34
C LYS A 45 -13.08 14.20 19.49
N ALA A 46 -12.06 14.64 20.22
CA ALA A 46 -11.73 16.06 20.38
C ALA A 46 -11.11 16.69 19.12
N SER A 47 -10.70 15.87 18.15
CA SER A 47 -10.08 16.31 16.90
C SER A 47 -11.09 16.46 15.75
N ILE A 48 -10.65 17.10 14.66
CA ILE A 48 -11.43 17.18 13.42
C ILE A 48 -11.64 15.82 12.76
N LEU A 49 -10.90 14.78 13.18
CA LEU A 49 -10.99 13.44 12.59
C LEU A 49 -12.22 12.67 13.07
N GLY A 50 -12.83 13.09 14.18
CA GLY A 50 -14.13 12.59 14.65
C GLY A 50 -14.09 11.25 15.39
N GLY A 51 -12.92 10.72 15.73
CA GLY A 51 -12.73 9.47 16.44
C GLY A 51 -11.27 9.07 16.52
N LEU A 52 -10.98 7.96 17.19
CA LEU A 52 -9.62 7.39 17.22
C LEU A 52 -9.22 7.02 15.78
N ALA A 53 -8.32 7.80 15.23
CA ALA A 53 -7.87 7.68 13.84
C ALA A 53 -6.47 7.08 13.76
N ALA A 54 -6.25 6.21 12.79
CA ALA A 54 -4.91 5.77 12.43
C ALA A 54 -4.09 6.96 11.91
N SER A 55 -2.82 7.01 12.31
CA SER A 55 -1.85 7.88 11.65
C SER A 55 -1.87 7.63 10.13
N GLY A 56 -1.72 8.66 9.32
CA GLY A 56 -1.58 8.48 7.87
C GLY A 56 -0.45 7.49 7.53
N TRP A 57 0.65 7.52 8.26
CA TRP A 57 1.75 6.56 8.09
C TRP A 57 1.35 5.14 8.46
N HIS A 58 0.47 4.95 9.43
CA HIS A 58 -0.10 3.66 9.76
C HIS A 58 -1.02 3.16 8.64
N THR A 59 -1.85 4.04 8.09
CA THR A 59 -2.67 3.71 6.90
C THR A 59 -1.79 3.27 5.73
N SER A 60 -0.68 3.95 5.50
CA SER A 60 0.32 3.57 4.48
C SER A 60 0.95 2.21 4.79
N ALA A 61 1.25 1.91 6.05
CA ALA A 61 1.80 0.61 6.47
C ALA A 61 0.77 -0.53 6.29
N MET A 62 -0.50 -0.29 6.62
CA MET A 62 -1.58 -1.25 6.37
C MET A 62 -1.77 -1.51 4.87
N MET A 63 -1.72 -0.46 4.05
CA MET A 63 -1.72 -0.59 2.58
C MET A 63 -0.54 -1.45 2.11
N MET A 64 0.65 -1.21 2.62
CA MET A 64 1.84 -2.01 2.27
C MET A 64 1.64 -3.47 2.62
N ARG A 65 1.03 -3.78 3.76
CA ARG A 65 0.69 -5.15 4.13
C ARG A 65 -0.30 -5.77 3.13
N MET A 66 -1.32 -5.03 2.72
CA MET A 66 -2.28 -5.50 1.71
C MET A 66 -1.60 -5.76 0.36
N LEU A 67 -0.65 -4.91 -0.06
CA LEU A 67 0.16 -5.13 -1.26
C LEU A 67 1.00 -6.41 -1.15
N CYS A 68 1.64 -6.61 -0.01
CA CYS A 68 2.42 -7.83 0.25
C CYS A 68 1.56 -9.08 0.14
N ASP A 69 0.38 -9.06 0.75
CA ASP A 69 -0.52 -10.22 0.78
C ASP A 69 -1.23 -10.45 -0.56
N SER A 70 -1.32 -9.43 -1.42
CA SER A 70 -1.97 -9.55 -2.74
C SER A 70 -1.03 -10.04 -3.84
N TYR A 71 0.24 -9.62 -3.86
CA TYR A 71 1.15 -10.03 -4.93
C TYR A 71 2.64 -9.99 -4.59
N ILE A 72 3.10 -9.08 -3.73
CA ILE A 72 4.56 -8.84 -3.56
C ILE A 72 5.28 -10.07 -3.03
N ARG A 73 4.66 -10.80 -2.10
CA ARG A 73 5.26 -12.01 -1.49
C ARG A 73 5.49 -13.15 -2.49
N GLU A 74 4.75 -13.15 -3.59
CA GLU A 74 4.84 -14.13 -4.67
C GLU A 74 5.59 -13.58 -5.89
N THR A 75 6.23 -12.42 -5.75
CA THR A 75 6.91 -11.70 -6.82
C THR A 75 8.43 -11.69 -6.59
N ALA A 76 9.20 -11.77 -7.66
CA ALA A 76 10.65 -11.56 -7.64
C ALA A 76 10.99 -10.07 -7.46
N SER A 77 10.48 -9.50 -6.34
CA SER A 77 10.60 -8.07 -6.01
C SER A 77 12.00 -7.74 -5.50
N GLU A 78 12.53 -6.63 -5.96
CA GLU A 78 13.79 -6.03 -5.52
C GLU A 78 13.57 -4.71 -4.77
N GLY A 79 12.34 -4.48 -4.32
CA GLY A 79 11.97 -3.28 -3.59
C GLY A 79 11.46 -2.15 -4.47
N SER A 80 11.47 -0.95 -3.94
CA SER A 80 10.95 0.24 -4.61
C SER A 80 11.98 1.36 -4.55
N PRO A 81 12.15 2.15 -5.63
CA PRO A 81 12.99 3.34 -5.58
C PRO A 81 12.34 4.50 -4.81
N GLY A 82 11.03 4.41 -4.54
CA GLY A 82 10.29 5.43 -3.82
C GLY A 82 8.82 5.45 -4.18
N VAL A 83 8.12 6.42 -3.59
CA VAL A 83 6.71 6.69 -3.79
C VAL A 83 6.58 8.02 -4.51
N ASP A 84 5.85 8.07 -5.63
CA ASP A 84 5.64 9.31 -6.37
C ASP A 84 4.66 10.23 -5.63
N SER A 85 3.58 9.63 -5.09
CA SER A 85 2.59 10.35 -4.28
C SER A 85 1.88 9.41 -3.32
N MET A 86 1.53 9.96 -2.17
CA MET A 86 0.66 9.33 -1.18
C MET A 86 -0.34 10.36 -0.71
N GLU A 87 -1.62 10.10 -0.92
CA GLU A 87 -2.70 10.98 -0.50
C GLU A 87 -3.60 10.26 0.50
N TRP A 88 -3.79 10.87 1.66
CA TRP A 88 -4.77 10.42 2.67
C TRP A 88 -6.05 11.23 2.49
N LYS A 89 -7.02 10.65 1.78
CA LYS A 89 -8.25 11.33 1.37
C LYS A 89 -9.26 11.48 2.50
N ARG A 90 -9.29 10.52 3.43
CA ARG A 90 -10.19 10.48 4.59
C ARG A 90 -9.49 9.86 5.79
N ALA A 91 -9.93 10.27 6.99
CA ALA A 91 -9.49 9.61 8.22
C ALA A 91 -9.87 8.12 8.20
N VAL A 92 -8.93 7.29 8.60
CA VAL A 92 -9.16 5.87 8.86
C VAL A 92 -9.38 5.70 10.35
N LEU A 93 -10.58 5.29 10.73
CA LEU A 93 -10.97 5.18 12.14
C LEU A 93 -10.82 3.74 12.64
N ALA A 94 -10.55 3.61 13.93
CA ALA A 94 -10.60 2.31 14.59
C ALA A 94 -11.96 1.64 14.34
N GLY A 95 -11.95 0.38 13.96
CA GLY A 95 -13.15 -0.39 13.58
C GLY A 95 -13.46 -0.37 12.08
N ASP A 96 -12.83 0.48 11.30
CA ASP A 96 -12.99 0.45 9.83
C ASP A 96 -12.50 -0.87 9.25
N MET A 97 -13.08 -1.26 8.13
CA MET A 97 -12.63 -2.38 7.30
C MET A 97 -12.06 -1.83 6.00
N LEU A 98 -10.76 -1.99 5.81
CA LEU A 98 -10.07 -1.52 4.61
C LEU A 98 -10.03 -2.62 3.56
N SER A 99 -10.24 -2.22 2.31
CA SER A 99 -10.07 -3.05 1.13
C SER A 99 -9.59 -2.20 -0.04
N GLY A 100 -9.70 -2.68 -1.26
CA GLY A 100 -9.31 -1.94 -2.45
C GLY A 100 -8.51 -2.78 -3.42
N SER A 101 -7.67 -2.12 -4.20
CA SER A 101 -6.88 -2.78 -5.24
C SER A 101 -5.67 -1.96 -5.64
N CYS A 102 -4.72 -2.60 -6.31
CA CYS A 102 -3.72 -1.86 -7.08
C CYS A 102 -3.75 -2.30 -8.55
N THR A 103 -3.41 -1.37 -9.43
CA THR A 103 -3.42 -1.56 -10.88
C THR A 103 -2.08 -1.14 -11.46
N VAL A 104 -1.56 -1.94 -12.37
CA VAL A 104 -0.36 -1.60 -13.14
C VAL A 104 -0.70 -0.48 -14.12
N VAL A 105 -0.01 0.65 -14.00
CA VAL A 105 -0.17 1.81 -14.88
C VAL A 105 0.81 1.74 -16.05
N GLU A 106 2.06 1.38 -15.78
CA GLU A 106 3.13 1.32 -16.75
C GLU A 106 4.16 0.28 -16.33
N ALA A 107 4.76 -0.40 -17.31
CA ALA A 107 5.84 -1.33 -17.07
C ALA A 107 6.92 -1.17 -18.15
N ARG A 108 8.19 -1.07 -17.74
CA ARG A 108 9.33 -0.98 -18.65
C ARG A 108 10.57 -1.64 -18.06
N VAL A 109 11.47 -2.11 -18.90
CA VAL A 109 12.78 -2.58 -18.45
C VAL A 109 13.63 -1.39 -18.01
N SER A 110 14.39 -1.58 -16.93
CA SER A 110 15.33 -0.56 -16.44
C SER A 110 16.45 -0.31 -17.47
N ARG A 111 16.75 0.98 -17.70
CA ARG A 111 17.84 1.36 -18.61
C ARG A 111 19.22 1.05 -18.03
N SER A 112 19.37 1.17 -16.72
CA SER A 112 20.64 0.96 -16.02
C SER A 112 20.85 -0.48 -15.54
N ARG A 113 19.77 -1.27 -15.44
CA ARG A 113 19.78 -2.65 -14.96
C ARG A 113 18.88 -3.52 -15.84
N PRO A 114 19.38 -4.05 -16.98
CA PRO A 114 18.55 -4.75 -17.98
C PRO A 114 17.81 -6.00 -17.45
N GLY A 115 18.30 -6.61 -16.37
CA GLY A 115 17.62 -7.73 -15.70
C GLY A 115 16.49 -7.33 -14.73
N ILE A 116 16.20 -6.02 -14.63
CA ILE A 116 15.18 -5.46 -13.74
C ILE A 116 14.15 -4.70 -14.55
N GLY A 117 12.89 -5.00 -14.30
CA GLY A 117 11.78 -4.19 -14.78
C GLY A 117 11.34 -3.17 -13.71
N ILE A 118 10.88 -2.02 -14.15
CA ILE A 118 10.25 -1.00 -13.32
C ILE A 118 8.76 -1.02 -13.64
N VAL A 119 7.96 -1.34 -12.65
CA VAL A 119 6.49 -1.40 -12.75
C VAL A 119 5.91 -0.26 -11.92
N ARG A 120 5.17 0.64 -12.57
CA ARG A 120 4.43 1.71 -11.90
C ARG A 120 3.02 1.24 -11.61
N LEU A 121 2.58 1.42 -10.36
CA LEU A 121 1.27 0.99 -9.90
C LEU A 121 0.56 2.13 -9.19
N ARG A 122 -0.78 2.06 -9.22
CA ARG A 122 -1.65 2.87 -8.37
C ARG A 122 -2.42 1.96 -7.43
N ALA A 123 -2.25 2.18 -6.13
CA ALA A 123 -3.05 1.56 -5.09
C ALA A 123 -4.17 2.51 -4.65
N VAL A 124 -5.38 1.97 -4.54
CA VAL A 124 -6.55 2.68 -4.01
C VAL A 124 -7.09 1.88 -2.85
N VAL A 125 -7.12 2.50 -1.68
CA VAL A 125 -7.64 1.90 -0.44
C VAL A 125 -8.99 2.52 -0.12
N THR A 126 -9.96 1.66 0.16
CA THR A 126 -11.34 2.05 0.49
C THR A 126 -11.75 1.52 1.87
N ASN A 127 -12.72 2.17 2.50
CA ASN A 127 -13.34 1.68 3.74
C ASN A 127 -14.59 0.84 3.43
N GLN A 128 -15.29 0.38 4.47
CA GLN A 128 -16.51 -0.45 4.36
C GLN A 128 -17.69 0.26 3.68
N ARG A 129 -17.66 1.57 3.56
CA ARG A 129 -18.68 2.37 2.86
C ARG A 129 -18.34 2.61 1.38
N GLY A 130 -17.24 2.01 0.89
CA GLY A 130 -16.75 2.24 -0.47
C GLY A 130 -16.09 3.61 -0.68
N GLU A 131 -15.82 4.35 0.40
CA GLU A 131 -15.15 5.64 0.32
C GLU A 131 -13.64 5.44 0.16
N THR A 132 -13.02 6.18 -0.76
CA THR A 132 -11.56 6.18 -0.92
C THR A 132 -10.90 6.88 0.26
N VAL A 133 -10.06 6.16 1.00
CA VAL A 133 -9.31 6.69 2.15
C VAL A 133 -7.88 7.04 1.81
N ALA A 134 -7.27 6.34 0.86
CA ALA A 134 -5.89 6.61 0.43
C ALA A 134 -5.68 6.24 -1.04
N ILE A 135 -4.81 7.01 -1.70
CA ILE A 135 -4.32 6.72 -3.05
C ILE A 135 -2.80 6.84 -3.03
N CYS A 136 -2.12 5.84 -3.55
CA CYS A 136 -0.66 5.80 -3.64
C CYS A 136 -0.21 5.47 -5.05
N ASP A 137 0.62 6.34 -5.64
CA ASP A 137 1.36 6.07 -6.86
C ASP A 137 2.81 5.74 -6.52
N TYR A 138 3.26 4.57 -6.92
CA TYR A 138 4.59 4.04 -6.58
C TYR A 138 5.14 3.16 -7.70
N ALA A 139 6.41 2.82 -7.59
CA ALA A 139 7.04 1.88 -8.49
C ALA A 139 7.64 0.69 -7.72
N ASN A 140 7.59 -0.49 -8.32
CA ASN A 140 8.34 -1.66 -7.87
C ASN A 140 9.42 -2.03 -8.87
N MET A 141 10.56 -2.44 -8.37
CA MET A 141 11.60 -3.10 -9.15
C MET A 141 11.38 -4.61 -9.07
N ILE A 142 11.27 -5.25 -10.22
CA ILE A 142 10.96 -6.68 -10.32
C ILE A 142 11.95 -7.34 -11.29
N ARG A 143 12.48 -8.49 -10.91
CA ARG A 143 13.38 -9.24 -11.81
C ARG A 143 12.65 -9.67 -13.06
N CYS A 144 13.31 -9.53 -14.20
CA CYS A 144 12.90 -10.17 -15.44
C CYS A 144 13.11 -11.69 -15.34
N GLN A 145 12.32 -12.45 -16.09
CA GLN A 145 12.61 -13.86 -16.29
C GLN A 145 13.99 -13.99 -16.95
N THR A 146 14.82 -14.86 -16.42
CA THR A 146 16.04 -15.22 -17.10
C THR A 146 15.63 -15.98 -18.38
N THR A 147 15.70 -15.32 -19.54
CA THR A 147 15.72 -16.05 -20.81
C THR A 147 16.91 -16.98 -20.72
N GLY A 148 16.63 -18.27 -20.68
CA GLY A 148 17.68 -19.28 -20.69
C GLY A 148 18.62 -18.95 -21.83
N ALA A 149 19.91 -18.79 -21.53
CA ALA A 149 20.91 -18.74 -22.55
C ALA A 149 20.75 -20.02 -23.36
N VAL A 150 20.22 -19.89 -24.56
CA VAL A 150 20.28 -20.95 -25.55
C VAL A 150 21.77 -21.06 -25.86
N ALA A 151 22.35 -22.15 -25.35
CA ALA A 151 23.72 -22.52 -25.65
C ALA A 151 23.87 -22.85 -27.15
#